data_e4a1c5ef3e20c5aeac43c612b9f0450e
#
_entry.id   e4a1c5ef3e20c5aeac43c612b9f0450e
#
_cell.length_a   1.000
_cell.length_b   1.000
_cell.length_c   1.000
_cell.angle_alpha   90.00
_cell.angle_beta   90.00
_cell.angle_gamma   90.00
#
_symmetry.space_group_name_H-M   'P 1'
#
loop_
_entity.id
_entity.type
_entity.pdbx_description
1 polymer ?
#
loop_
_entity_poly.entity_id
_entity_poly.type
_entity_poly.pdbx_seq_one_letter_code
_entity_poly.pdbx_strand_id
1 'polypeptide(L)'
;MKKLSVLVLAAAAVLFTACNNADRAHQLKVLNWADYINPEVKANFEQWYFDHTGEKVELVYEMFDINETALTKIEVGHEDYDVFCPSEYIIERMLKKGLVQPIQKQLVDDSIYYFDNISPFVKEKFQQMAPSADITVSDYTAGYMWGTTGFIFNPQHVNAEDLHSWAAILNPKFENRILMKDAFRDVYSVLVLYAFADQIEKGEVSREELVRDITPERVEAVKAILLQAKDQICGWEVDFGKEEMTKGKAWMNLSWSGDAQFAIEEAAEMDVMLDYIIPEEGSNVWFDGWVIPKYAKNVKAATYFIDYMCKAENALANMDEIGYVSCAGGEKAAAEILAEMNDEEEWPKTVDASYFFGDEPIEVEDEILDPHALHLNPVYYADKSIIDRCALMHDAGDAQEMLLEMWNEIKLAR
;
A
#
# COMPACT_ATOMS: atom_id res chain seq x y z
N MET A 1 -18.93 -49.98 33.17
CA MET A 1 -17.69 -49.64 32.46
C MET A 1 -17.94 -48.70 31.22
N LYS A 2 -18.97 -48.94 30.39
CA LYS A 2 -19.23 -48.03 29.21
C LYS A 2 -19.60 -46.57 29.54
N LYS A 3 -20.24 -46.28 30.67
CA LYS A 3 -20.62 -44.94 31.09
C LYS A 3 -19.44 -44.10 31.63
N LEU A 4 -18.42 -44.77 32.20
CA LEU A 4 -17.23 -44.09 32.71
C LEU A 4 -16.29 -43.67 31.56
N SER A 5 -16.20 -44.48 30.52
CA SER A 5 -15.39 -44.18 29.34
C SER A 5 -15.92 -42.98 28.53
N VAL A 6 -17.25 -42.78 28.48
CA VAL A 6 -17.85 -41.62 27.79
C VAL A 6 -17.61 -40.32 28.56
N LEU A 7 -17.64 -40.37 29.90
CA LEU A 7 -17.36 -39.18 30.72
C LEU A 7 -15.87 -38.74 30.63
N VAL A 8 -14.95 -39.69 30.57
CA VAL A 8 -13.50 -39.39 30.43
C VAL A 8 -13.21 -38.80 29.04
N LEU A 9 -13.85 -39.30 27.98
CA LEU A 9 -13.70 -38.73 26.62
C LEU A 9 -14.31 -37.32 26.51
N ALA A 10 -15.46 -37.07 27.15
CA ALA A 10 -16.06 -35.73 27.17
C ALA A 10 -15.20 -34.73 27.97
N ALA A 11 -14.64 -35.15 29.12
CA ALA A 11 -13.74 -34.31 29.90
C ALA A 11 -12.40 -34.04 29.20
N ALA A 12 -11.84 -34.98 28.45
CA ALA A 12 -10.65 -34.79 27.62
C ALA A 12 -10.91 -33.85 26.47
N ALA A 13 -12.08 -33.95 25.78
CA ALA A 13 -12.45 -33.04 24.70
C ALA A 13 -12.62 -31.59 25.19
N VAL A 14 -13.20 -31.39 26.39
CA VAL A 14 -13.33 -30.06 27.00
C VAL A 14 -11.98 -29.49 27.43
N LEU A 15 -11.04 -30.33 27.91
CA LEU A 15 -9.69 -29.87 28.25
C LEU A 15 -8.87 -29.50 27.03
N PHE A 16 -8.99 -30.22 25.90
CA PHE A 16 -8.31 -29.89 24.66
C PHE A 16 -8.85 -28.57 24.02
N THR A 17 -10.16 -28.32 24.09
CA THR A 17 -10.73 -27.05 23.60
C THR A 17 -10.39 -25.88 24.53
N ALA A 18 -10.28 -26.09 25.84
CA ALA A 18 -9.89 -25.04 26.79
C ALA A 18 -8.40 -24.67 26.66
N CYS A 19 -7.50 -25.64 26.44
CA CYS A 19 -6.09 -25.37 26.20
C CYS A 19 -5.89 -24.59 24.89
N ASN A 20 -6.52 -24.97 23.78
CA ASN A 20 -6.43 -24.23 22.52
C ASN A 20 -6.94 -22.80 22.63
N ASN A 21 -8.03 -22.54 23.36
CA ASN A 21 -8.55 -21.19 23.54
C ASN A 21 -7.67 -20.33 24.49
N ALA A 22 -7.03 -20.93 25.47
CA ALA A 22 -6.11 -20.21 26.38
C ALA A 22 -4.83 -19.79 25.63
N ASP A 23 -4.26 -20.67 24.80
CA ASP A 23 -3.10 -20.37 23.98
C ASP A 23 -3.42 -19.28 22.95
N ARG A 24 -4.61 -19.33 22.30
CA ARG A 24 -5.01 -18.33 21.28
C ARG A 24 -5.20 -16.92 21.84
N ALA A 25 -5.57 -16.76 23.10
CA ALA A 25 -5.70 -15.45 23.74
C ALA A 25 -4.35 -14.75 23.97
N HIS A 26 -3.24 -15.50 23.95
CA HIS A 26 -1.87 -14.99 24.07
C HIS A 26 -1.16 -14.88 22.73
N GLN A 27 -1.82 -15.16 21.62
CA GLN A 27 -1.28 -15.00 20.28
C GLN A 27 -1.84 -13.76 19.59
N LEU A 28 -0.98 -13.09 18.84
CA LEU A 28 -1.35 -12.06 17.89
C LEU A 28 -1.07 -12.57 16.48
N LYS A 29 -2.11 -12.86 15.72
CA LYS A 29 -1.99 -13.31 14.34
C LYS A 29 -2.05 -12.11 13.38
N VAL A 30 -0.94 -11.85 12.72
CA VAL A 30 -0.79 -10.79 11.72
C VAL A 30 -0.70 -11.38 10.33
N LEU A 31 -1.49 -10.86 9.39
CA LEU A 31 -1.43 -11.16 7.97
C LEU A 31 -0.98 -9.92 7.21
N ASN A 32 0.21 -9.95 6.62
CA ASN A 32 0.80 -8.84 5.87
C ASN A 32 1.35 -9.31 4.52
N TRP A 33 1.72 -8.38 3.66
CA TRP A 33 2.45 -8.65 2.42
C TRP A 33 3.79 -9.34 2.69
N ALA A 34 4.28 -10.11 1.70
CA ALA A 34 5.62 -10.66 1.75
C ALA A 34 6.67 -9.53 1.73
N ASP A 35 7.76 -9.72 2.49
CA ASP A 35 8.90 -8.79 2.56
C ASP A 35 8.51 -7.31 2.81
N TYR A 36 7.54 -7.08 3.68
CA TYR A 36 6.89 -5.78 3.87
C TYR A 36 6.86 -5.33 5.34
N ILE A 37 7.92 -5.59 6.08
CA ILE A 37 8.15 -5.12 7.45
C ILE A 37 9.62 -5.30 7.83
N ASN A 38 10.19 -4.32 8.50
CA ASN A 38 11.52 -4.45 9.07
C ASN A 38 11.57 -5.57 10.12
N PRO A 39 12.51 -6.54 10.01
CA PRO A 39 12.60 -7.67 10.92
C PRO A 39 12.82 -7.29 12.39
N GLU A 40 13.55 -6.22 12.67
CA GLU A 40 13.80 -5.73 14.03
C GLU A 40 12.55 -5.09 14.63
N VAL A 41 11.83 -4.26 13.87
CA VAL A 41 10.53 -3.69 14.29
C VAL A 41 9.58 -4.81 14.67
N LYS A 42 9.48 -5.84 13.83
CA LYS A 42 8.66 -7.02 14.11
C LYS A 42 9.11 -7.76 15.38
N ALA A 43 10.41 -8.02 15.53
CA ALA A 43 10.95 -8.78 16.65
C ALA A 43 10.83 -8.05 18.00
N ASN A 44 10.89 -6.72 17.98
CA ASN A 44 10.83 -5.91 19.21
C ASN A 44 9.40 -5.72 19.75
N PHE A 45 8.37 -6.01 18.97
CA PHE A 45 6.97 -5.77 19.36
C PHE A 45 6.56 -6.54 20.64
N GLU A 46 6.90 -7.81 20.78
CA GLU A 46 6.49 -8.63 21.93
C GLU A 46 7.01 -8.07 23.26
N GLN A 47 8.28 -7.63 23.27
CA GLN A 47 8.88 -7.02 24.44
C GLN A 47 8.29 -5.63 24.69
N TRP A 48 8.12 -4.80 23.66
CA TRP A 48 7.48 -3.50 23.77
C TRP A 48 6.05 -3.60 24.33
N TYR A 49 5.25 -4.56 23.83
CA TYR A 49 3.91 -4.83 24.35
C TYR A 49 3.91 -5.23 25.83
N PHE A 50 4.84 -6.13 26.22
CA PHE A 50 4.98 -6.54 27.61
C PHE A 50 5.36 -5.37 28.53
N ASP A 51 6.28 -4.52 28.12
CA ASP A 51 6.75 -3.38 28.93
C ASP A 51 5.64 -2.35 29.18
N HIS A 52 4.69 -2.21 28.25
CA HIS A 52 3.59 -1.24 28.35
C HIS A 52 2.32 -1.82 28.96
N THR A 53 2.10 -3.13 28.86
CA THR A 53 0.84 -3.75 29.33
C THR A 53 1.02 -4.72 30.50
N GLY A 54 2.22 -5.22 30.74
CA GLY A 54 2.52 -6.32 31.67
C GLY A 54 2.01 -7.69 31.18
N GLU A 55 1.44 -7.76 29.97
CA GLU A 55 0.91 -8.99 29.38
C GLU A 55 1.86 -9.53 28.31
N LYS A 56 1.97 -10.85 28.22
CA LYS A 56 2.77 -11.51 27.16
C LYS A 56 1.90 -11.82 25.96
N VAL A 57 2.45 -11.63 24.79
CA VAL A 57 1.86 -12.02 23.52
C VAL A 57 2.92 -12.74 22.68
N GLU A 58 2.50 -13.72 21.88
CA GLU A 58 3.29 -14.40 20.87
C GLU A 58 2.84 -13.87 19.50
N LEU A 59 3.75 -13.27 18.75
CA LEU A 59 3.48 -12.77 17.40
C LEU A 59 3.55 -13.91 16.38
N VAL A 60 2.40 -14.29 15.82
CA VAL A 60 2.29 -15.23 14.70
C VAL A 60 2.12 -14.43 13.41
N TYR A 61 3.15 -14.43 12.58
CA TYR A 61 3.19 -13.58 11.38
C TYR A 61 3.09 -14.44 10.13
N GLU A 62 2.06 -14.20 9.31
CA GLU A 62 1.81 -14.85 8.04
C GLU A 62 1.86 -13.83 6.90
N MET A 63 2.27 -14.27 5.72
CA MET A 63 2.43 -13.43 4.53
C MET A 63 1.44 -13.83 3.43
N PHE A 64 1.16 -12.86 2.55
CA PHE A 64 0.38 -13.05 1.33
C PHE A 64 0.95 -12.22 0.18
N ASP A 65 0.60 -12.59 -1.06
CA ASP A 65 1.06 -11.91 -2.29
C ASP A 65 -0.10 -11.29 -3.09
N ILE A 66 -1.35 -11.70 -2.82
CA ILE A 66 -2.54 -11.28 -3.58
C ILE A 66 -3.66 -10.91 -2.61
N ASN A 67 -4.11 -9.66 -2.67
CA ASN A 67 -5.17 -9.09 -1.85
C ASN A 67 -6.45 -9.95 -1.82
N GLU A 68 -6.94 -10.38 -2.98
CA GLU A 68 -8.18 -11.14 -3.12
C GLU A 68 -8.09 -12.52 -2.47
N THR A 69 -6.91 -13.14 -2.55
CA THR A 69 -6.65 -14.44 -1.91
C THR A 69 -6.63 -14.28 -0.38
N ALA A 70 -5.97 -13.24 0.12
CA ALA A 70 -5.93 -12.92 1.55
C ALA A 70 -7.33 -12.59 2.09
N LEU A 71 -8.10 -11.77 1.37
CA LEU A 71 -9.49 -11.47 1.74
C LEU A 71 -10.36 -12.73 1.81
N THR A 72 -10.18 -13.68 0.88
CA THR A 72 -10.95 -14.93 0.86
C THR A 72 -10.75 -15.76 2.13
N LYS A 73 -9.54 -15.76 2.72
CA LYS A 73 -9.28 -16.43 4.00
C LYS A 73 -10.18 -15.87 5.12
N ILE A 74 -10.41 -14.56 5.11
CA ILE A 74 -11.24 -13.87 6.13
C ILE A 74 -12.72 -13.98 5.77
N GLU A 75 -13.12 -13.67 4.54
CA GLU A 75 -14.53 -13.58 4.12
C GLU A 75 -15.21 -14.94 4.06
N VAL A 76 -14.54 -15.94 3.49
CA VAL A 76 -15.08 -17.30 3.27
C VAL A 76 -14.52 -18.28 4.29
N GLY A 77 -13.23 -18.23 4.56
CA GLY A 77 -12.55 -19.12 5.50
C GLY A 77 -12.87 -18.81 6.97
N HIS A 78 -13.32 -17.59 7.27
CA HIS A 78 -13.54 -17.10 8.64
C HIS A 78 -12.31 -17.28 9.53
N GLU A 79 -11.11 -17.18 8.91
CA GLU A 79 -9.86 -17.29 9.65
C GLU A 79 -9.72 -16.16 10.68
N ASP A 80 -9.14 -16.47 11.83
CA ASP A 80 -9.15 -15.62 13.02
C ASP A 80 -7.89 -14.74 13.13
N TYR A 81 -7.46 -14.13 12.01
CA TYR A 81 -6.42 -13.12 12.06
C TYR A 81 -6.84 -11.95 12.95
N ASP A 82 -5.88 -11.42 13.71
CA ASP A 82 -6.11 -10.27 14.60
C ASP A 82 -5.79 -8.95 13.90
N VAL A 83 -4.79 -8.96 13.00
CA VAL A 83 -4.39 -7.81 12.19
C VAL A 83 -4.24 -8.25 10.75
N PHE A 84 -4.67 -7.42 9.82
CA PHE A 84 -4.50 -7.61 8.38
C PHE A 84 -4.10 -6.27 7.75
N CYS A 85 -3.18 -6.30 6.78
CA CYS A 85 -2.70 -5.12 6.07
C CYS A 85 -3.00 -5.22 4.57
N PRO A 86 -4.23 -5.00 4.13
CA PRO A 86 -4.56 -4.97 2.72
C PRO A 86 -4.47 -3.56 2.12
N SER A 87 -4.57 -3.48 0.80
CA SER A 87 -4.70 -2.19 0.11
C SER A 87 -6.09 -1.57 0.29
N GLU A 88 -6.18 -0.27 0.06
CA GLU A 88 -7.33 0.59 0.32
C GLU A 88 -8.65 0.06 -0.26
N TYR A 89 -8.67 -0.44 -1.49
CA TYR A 89 -9.90 -0.95 -2.12
C TYR A 89 -10.43 -2.23 -1.45
N ILE A 90 -9.55 -3.01 -0.83
CA ILE A 90 -9.94 -4.16 0.00
C ILE A 90 -10.47 -3.68 1.35
N ILE A 91 -9.84 -2.66 1.95
CA ILE A 91 -10.35 -2.04 3.19
C ILE A 91 -11.77 -1.52 2.96
N GLU A 92 -12.01 -0.81 1.85
CA GLU A 92 -13.34 -0.33 1.47
C GLU A 92 -14.35 -1.48 1.36
N ARG A 93 -13.98 -2.58 0.67
CA ARG A 93 -14.81 -3.78 0.55
C ARG A 93 -15.11 -4.42 1.91
N MET A 94 -14.11 -4.50 2.78
CA MET A 94 -14.27 -5.03 4.13
C MET A 94 -15.21 -4.17 4.98
N LEU A 95 -15.11 -2.84 4.88
CA LEU A 95 -16.03 -1.90 5.53
C LEU A 95 -17.47 -2.10 5.04
N LYS A 96 -17.68 -2.12 3.71
CA LYS A 96 -19.00 -2.35 3.09
C LYS A 96 -19.65 -3.67 3.52
N LYS A 97 -18.84 -4.73 3.71
CA LYS A 97 -19.31 -6.07 4.09
C LYS A 97 -19.33 -6.32 5.60
N GLY A 98 -18.93 -5.37 6.42
CA GLY A 98 -18.85 -5.53 7.88
C GLY A 98 -17.86 -6.64 8.28
N LEU A 99 -16.71 -6.70 7.62
CA LEU A 99 -15.63 -7.67 7.85
C LEU A 99 -14.48 -7.11 8.71
N VAL A 100 -14.63 -5.90 9.22
CA VAL A 100 -13.68 -5.24 10.14
C VAL A 100 -14.35 -4.89 11.46
N GLN A 101 -13.55 -4.77 12.51
CA GLN A 101 -13.94 -4.27 13.83
C GLN A 101 -13.27 -2.90 14.05
N PRO A 102 -13.86 -2.02 14.87
CA PRO A 102 -13.21 -0.78 15.26
C PRO A 102 -11.91 -1.06 16.02
N ILE A 103 -10.89 -0.25 15.76
CA ILE A 103 -9.65 -0.21 16.53
C ILE A 103 -10.00 0.39 17.91
N GLN A 104 -9.64 -0.29 18.98
CA GLN A 104 -9.96 0.12 20.35
C GLN A 104 -8.93 1.10 20.90
N LYS A 105 -8.76 2.24 20.23
CA LYS A 105 -7.74 3.28 20.53
C LYS A 105 -7.73 3.71 22.00
N GLN A 106 -8.87 3.68 22.67
CA GLN A 106 -9.01 4.01 24.09
C GLN A 106 -8.30 3.00 25.03
N LEU A 107 -7.79 1.88 24.52
CA LEU A 107 -6.98 0.94 25.31
C LEU A 107 -5.51 1.34 25.40
N VAL A 108 -5.05 2.20 24.49
CA VAL A 108 -3.68 2.67 24.44
C VAL A 108 -3.53 3.85 25.39
N ASP A 109 -2.48 3.85 26.19
CA ASP A 109 -2.15 4.95 27.11
C ASP A 109 -1.72 6.20 26.34
N ASP A 110 -2.20 7.37 26.73
CA ASP A 110 -1.90 8.64 26.05
C ASP A 110 -0.39 8.92 25.92
N SER A 111 0.44 8.37 26.80
CA SER A 111 1.89 8.55 26.78
C SER A 111 2.60 7.78 25.65
N ILE A 112 1.91 6.81 25.06
CA ILE A 112 2.42 5.96 23.97
C ILE A 112 1.45 5.92 22.77
N TYR A 113 0.58 6.93 22.65
CA TYR A 113 -0.44 6.99 21.60
C TYR A 113 0.14 7.57 20.30
N TYR A 114 0.29 6.69 19.28
CA TYR A 114 0.90 7.03 17.99
C TYR A 114 -0.09 7.10 16.82
N PHE A 115 -1.37 6.81 17.00
CA PHE A 115 -2.37 6.91 15.92
C PHE A 115 -2.48 8.32 15.31
N ASP A 116 -2.13 9.35 16.08
CA ASP A 116 -2.12 10.74 15.60
C ASP A 116 -0.99 11.02 14.61
N ASN A 117 0.03 10.15 14.58
CA ASN A 117 1.16 10.24 13.66
C ASN A 117 0.77 10.00 12.20
N ILE A 118 -0.41 9.42 11.92
CA ILE A 118 -0.87 9.23 10.54
C ILE A 118 -1.16 10.59 9.89
N SER A 119 -0.61 10.79 8.67
CA SER A 119 -0.79 12.00 7.87
C SER A 119 -2.26 12.40 7.70
N PRO A 120 -2.60 13.70 7.76
CA PRO A 120 -3.92 14.20 7.42
C PRO A 120 -4.38 13.79 6.02
N PHE A 121 -3.49 13.79 5.04
CA PHE A 121 -3.73 13.33 3.67
C PHE A 121 -4.23 11.89 3.63
N VAL A 122 -3.55 10.99 4.32
CA VAL A 122 -3.93 9.57 4.39
C VAL A 122 -5.31 9.41 5.04
N LYS A 123 -5.56 10.14 6.14
CA LYS A 123 -6.87 10.13 6.81
C LYS A 123 -7.98 10.63 5.89
N GLU A 124 -7.72 11.70 5.12
CA GLU A 124 -8.68 12.24 4.14
C GLU A 124 -8.95 11.24 3.01
N LYS A 125 -7.91 10.65 2.41
CA LYS A 125 -8.05 9.65 1.35
C LYS A 125 -8.82 8.42 1.85
N PHE A 126 -8.51 7.92 3.03
CA PHE A 126 -9.26 6.82 3.62
C PHE A 126 -10.73 7.18 3.89
N GLN A 127 -11.03 8.42 4.31
CA GLN A 127 -12.41 8.84 4.54
C GLN A 127 -13.26 8.83 3.25
N GLN A 128 -12.65 8.94 2.06
CA GLN A 128 -13.35 8.82 0.78
C GLN A 128 -13.91 7.40 0.53
N MET A 129 -13.37 6.38 1.24
CA MET A 129 -13.83 4.99 1.18
C MET A 129 -14.99 4.68 2.14
N ALA A 130 -15.47 5.67 2.89
CA ALA A 130 -16.55 5.45 3.87
C ALA A 130 -17.83 4.95 3.18
N PRO A 131 -18.40 3.81 3.60
CA PRO A 131 -19.63 3.28 3.00
C PRO A 131 -20.84 4.18 3.26
N SER A 132 -20.77 5.05 4.28
CA SER A 132 -21.79 6.03 4.62
C SER A 132 -21.18 7.18 5.43
N ALA A 133 -21.84 8.34 5.47
CA ALA A 133 -21.35 9.55 6.12
C ALA A 133 -21.20 9.46 7.64
N ASP A 134 -21.80 8.47 8.28
CA ASP A 134 -21.71 8.21 9.72
C ASP A 134 -20.54 7.29 10.10
N ILE A 135 -19.78 6.79 9.13
CA ILE A 135 -18.59 5.97 9.36
C ILE A 135 -17.34 6.85 9.28
N THR A 136 -16.59 6.90 10.38
CA THR A 136 -15.25 7.46 10.45
C THR A 136 -14.26 6.34 10.14
N VAL A 137 -13.67 6.36 8.95
CA VAL A 137 -12.82 5.24 8.46
C VAL A 137 -11.60 5.07 9.33
N SER A 138 -11.01 6.15 9.86
CA SER A 138 -9.87 6.08 10.79
C SER A 138 -10.18 5.38 12.13
N ASP A 139 -11.45 5.09 12.44
CA ASP A 139 -11.78 4.22 13.59
C ASP A 139 -11.58 2.74 13.29
N TYR A 140 -11.41 2.36 12.02
CA TYR A 140 -11.30 0.98 11.55
C TYR A 140 -9.94 0.65 10.92
N THR A 141 -9.19 1.67 10.49
CA THR A 141 -7.89 1.49 9.85
C THR A 141 -6.89 2.56 10.24
N ALA A 142 -5.62 2.20 10.24
CA ALA A 142 -4.49 3.12 10.26
C ALA A 142 -3.61 2.85 9.04
N GLY A 143 -3.20 3.90 8.32
CA GLY A 143 -2.32 3.77 7.17
C GLY A 143 -0.97 3.17 7.55
N TYR A 144 -0.41 2.36 6.67
CA TYR A 144 0.90 1.76 6.83
C TYR A 144 1.90 2.34 5.83
N MET A 145 1.76 1.97 4.57
CA MET A 145 2.56 2.48 3.47
C MET A 145 1.67 3.07 2.38
N TRP A 146 2.25 3.95 1.56
CA TRP A 146 1.55 4.52 0.42
C TRP A 146 2.51 4.78 -0.74
N GLY A 147 1.97 5.08 -1.89
CA GLY A 147 2.76 5.46 -3.04
C GLY A 147 1.93 5.71 -4.28
N THR A 148 2.62 5.78 -5.39
CA THR A 148 2.07 6.02 -6.72
C THR A 148 2.48 4.92 -7.68
N THR A 149 1.85 4.87 -8.85
CA THR A 149 2.27 4.02 -9.96
C THR A 149 2.88 4.90 -11.07
N GLY A 150 3.99 4.45 -11.63
CA GLY A 150 4.71 5.18 -12.66
C GLY A 150 5.56 4.26 -13.52
N PHE A 151 6.51 4.83 -14.25
CA PHE A 151 7.51 4.09 -14.98
C PHE A 151 8.86 4.17 -14.28
N ILE A 152 9.42 3.01 -13.90
CA ILE A 152 10.87 2.89 -13.71
C ILE A 152 11.50 2.82 -15.09
N PHE A 153 12.58 3.54 -15.33
CA PHE A 153 13.25 3.50 -16.63
C PHE A 153 14.77 3.64 -16.51
N ASN A 154 15.47 3.11 -17.50
CA ASN A 154 16.91 3.27 -17.63
C ASN A 154 17.20 4.44 -18.57
N PRO A 155 17.73 5.60 -18.10
CA PRO A 155 17.97 6.78 -18.91
C PRO A 155 19.06 6.60 -19.98
N GLN A 156 19.84 5.50 -19.95
CA GLN A 156 20.75 5.16 -21.03
C GLN A 156 20.01 4.63 -22.28
N HIS A 157 18.78 4.16 -22.14
CA HIS A 157 17.99 3.57 -23.21
C HIS A 157 16.71 4.34 -23.53
N VAL A 158 16.16 5.05 -22.54
CA VAL A 158 14.87 5.73 -22.61
C VAL A 158 15.06 7.18 -22.20
N ASN A 159 14.59 8.14 -23.03
CA ASN A 159 14.58 9.53 -22.61
C ASN A 159 13.32 9.79 -21.77
N ALA A 160 13.44 10.57 -20.70
CA ALA A 160 12.29 10.95 -19.86
C ALA A 160 11.16 11.63 -20.69
N GLU A 161 11.51 12.40 -21.74
CA GLU A 161 10.54 13.01 -22.66
C GLU A 161 9.66 11.99 -23.40
N ASP A 162 10.13 10.77 -23.62
CA ASP A 162 9.35 9.68 -24.24
C ASP A 162 8.27 9.12 -23.24
N LEU A 163 8.34 9.48 -21.95
CA LEU A 163 7.54 8.92 -20.87
C LEU A 163 6.53 9.91 -20.25
N HIS A 164 6.33 11.09 -20.85
CA HIS A 164 5.35 12.06 -20.35
C HIS A 164 3.89 11.57 -20.45
N SER A 165 3.65 10.49 -21.19
CA SER A 165 2.33 9.91 -21.38
C SER A 165 2.37 8.40 -21.21
N TRP A 166 1.30 7.81 -20.69
CA TRP A 166 1.10 6.36 -20.68
C TRP A 166 1.10 5.74 -22.07
N ALA A 167 0.93 6.56 -23.14
CA ALA A 167 1.13 6.14 -24.53
C ALA A 167 2.53 5.56 -24.81
N ALA A 168 3.51 5.80 -23.94
CA ALA A 168 4.85 5.23 -24.04
C ALA A 168 4.83 3.71 -24.23
N ILE A 169 3.87 2.99 -23.63
CA ILE A 169 3.72 1.53 -23.79
C ILE A 169 3.38 1.11 -25.24
N LEU A 170 2.91 2.02 -26.07
CA LEU A 170 2.58 1.76 -27.48
C LEU A 170 3.74 2.09 -28.43
N ASN A 171 4.84 2.66 -27.92
CA ASN A 171 5.94 3.11 -28.77
C ASN A 171 6.76 1.90 -29.27
N PRO A 172 6.83 1.65 -30.61
CA PRO A 172 7.55 0.51 -31.17
C PRO A 172 9.07 0.54 -30.91
N LYS A 173 9.63 1.69 -30.49
CA LYS A 173 11.01 1.82 -30.03
C LYS A 173 11.31 0.88 -28.84
N PHE A 174 10.29 0.54 -28.06
CA PHE A 174 10.42 -0.30 -26.86
C PHE A 174 9.97 -1.75 -27.09
N GLU A 175 10.00 -2.24 -28.35
CA GLU A 175 9.65 -3.63 -28.68
C GLU A 175 10.38 -4.63 -27.76
N ASN A 176 9.60 -5.45 -27.03
CA ASN A 176 10.09 -6.45 -26.09
C ASN A 176 11.05 -5.89 -25.01
N ARG A 177 10.75 -4.68 -24.49
CA ARG A 177 11.59 -3.97 -23.50
C ARG A 177 10.80 -3.42 -22.31
N ILE A 178 9.49 -3.64 -22.26
CA ILE A 178 8.65 -3.14 -21.20
C ILE A 178 8.23 -4.28 -20.27
N LEU A 179 8.48 -4.13 -18.98
CA LEU A 179 7.82 -4.91 -17.95
C LEU A 179 6.55 -4.21 -17.50
N MET A 180 5.54 -4.98 -17.17
CA MET A 180 4.28 -4.49 -16.63
C MET A 180 3.99 -5.18 -15.32
N LYS A 181 3.49 -4.45 -14.35
CA LYS A 181 3.03 -5.01 -13.08
C LYS A 181 1.90 -6.03 -13.30
N ASP A 182 1.99 -7.22 -12.73
CA ASP A 182 0.91 -8.21 -12.74
C ASP A 182 -0.15 -7.88 -11.68
N ALA A 183 -0.59 -6.62 -11.70
CA ALA A 183 -1.58 -6.03 -10.81
C ALA A 183 -2.66 -5.34 -11.65
N PHE A 184 -3.72 -6.09 -12.00
CA PHE A 184 -4.74 -5.62 -12.95
C PHE A 184 -5.45 -4.33 -12.51
N ARG A 185 -5.58 -4.08 -11.21
CA ARG A 185 -6.19 -2.87 -10.66
C ARG A 185 -5.35 -1.64 -10.96
N ASP A 186 -4.05 -1.72 -10.68
CA ASP A 186 -3.11 -0.62 -10.91
C ASP A 186 -2.97 -0.30 -12.39
N VAL A 187 -2.76 -1.33 -13.21
CA VAL A 187 -2.64 -1.16 -14.67
C VAL A 187 -3.93 -0.58 -15.27
N TYR A 188 -5.10 -1.05 -14.85
CA TYR A 188 -6.38 -0.48 -15.28
C TYR A 188 -6.49 0.99 -14.89
N SER A 189 -6.19 1.33 -13.62
CA SER A 189 -6.37 2.67 -13.07
C SER A 189 -5.56 3.74 -13.81
N VAL A 190 -4.32 3.43 -14.21
CA VAL A 190 -3.48 4.37 -14.96
C VAL A 190 -3.84 4.43 -16.43
N LEU A 191 -4.17 3.30 -17.07
CA LEU A 191 -4.49 3.28 -18.50
C LEU A 191 -5.89 3.82 -18.81
N VAL A 192 -6.84 3.78 -17.89
CA VAL A 192 -8.14 4.43 -18.07
C VAL A 192 -7.99 5.95 -18.08
N LEU A 193 -7.05 6.54 -17.32
CA LEU A 193 -6.74 7.95 -17.36
C LEU A 193 -6.20 8.35 -18.75
N TYR A 194 -5.30 7.55 -19.32
CA TYR A 194 -4.79 7.76 -20.67
C TYR A 194 -5.90 7.60 -21.73
N ALA A 195 -6.70 6.55 -21.64
CA ALA A 195 -7.78 6.28 -22.61
C ALA A 195 -8.80 7.43 -22.72
N PHE A 196 -9.01 8.17 -21.63
CA PHE A 196 -9.99 9.24 -21.53
C PHE A 196 -9.35 10.62 -21.24
N ALA A 197 -8.06 10.80 -21.55
CA ALA A 197 -7.32 12.05 -21.32
C ALA A 197 -7.99 13.27 -21.92
N ASP A 198 -8.47 13.17 -23.17
CA ASP A 198 -9.20 14.25 -23.86
C ASP A 198 -10.48 14.68 -23.11
N GLN A 199 -11.17 13.75 -22.44
CA GLN A 199 -12.39 14.06 -21.66
C GLN A 199 -12.04 14.70 -20.33
N ILE A 200 -10.91 14.28 -19.72
CA ILE A 200 -10.37 14.93 -18.51
C ILE A 200 -10.02 16.39 -18.81
N GLU A 201 -9.28 16.65 -19.90
CA GLU A 201 -8.90 18.01 -20.30
C GLU A 201 -10.11 18.93 -20.58
N LYS A 202 -11.17 18.37 -21.15
CA LYS A 202 -12.43 19.09 -21.38
C LYS A 202 -13.29 19.27 -20.12
N GLY A 203 -12.92 18.65 -19.00
CA GLY A 203 -13.72 18.63 -17.78
C GLY A 203 -15.03 17.83 -17.89
N GLU A 204 -15.13 16.91 -18.84
CA GLU A 204 -16.29 16.04 -19.06
C GLU A 204 -16.35 14.90 -18.05
N VAL A 205 -15.19 14.47 -17.54
CA VAL A 205 -15.04 13.42 -16.52
C VAL A 205 -13.86 13.74 -15.62
N SER A 206 -13.94 13.37 -14.34
CA SER A 206 -12.82 13.49 -13.41
C SER A 206 -11.96 12.22 -13.38
N ARG A 207 -10.72 12.34 -12.94
CA ARG A 207 -9.82 11.20 -12.73
C ARG A 207 -10.39 10.22 -11.69
N GLU A 208 -10.90 10.75 -10.58
CA GLU A 208 -11.55 9.95 -9.53
C GLU A 208 -12.74 9.15 -10.07
N GLU A 209 -13.57 9.77 -10.93
CA GLU A 209 -14.70 9.07 -11.54
C GLU A 209 -14.24 7.93 -12.46
N LEU A 210 -13.17 8.15 -13.26
CA LEU A 210 -12.65 7.12 -14.17
C LEU A 210 -12.12 5.90 -13.44
N VAL A 211 -11.40 6.11 -12.33
CA VAL A 211 -10.78 5.03 -11.54
C VAL A 211 -11.82 4.32 -10.68
N ARG A 212 -12.81 5.05 -10.14
CA ARG A 212 -13.87 4.49 -9.29
C ARG A 212 -14.95 3.76 -10.07
N ASP A 213 -15.47 4.39 -11.14
CA ASP A 213 -16.66 3.91 -11.85
C ASP A 213 -16.24 3.04 -13.03
N ILE A 214 -16.08 1.75 -12.79
CA ILE A 214 -15.64 0.78 -13.80
C ILE A 214 -16.84 0.37 -14.67
N THR A 215 -16.76 0.69 -15.99
CA THR A 215 -17.81 0.38 -16.95
C THR A 215 -17.29 -0.52 -18.08
N PRO A 216 -18.16 -1.28 -18.79
CA PRO A 216 -17.74 -2.09 -19.93
C PRO A 216 -17.00 -1.30 -21.00
N GLU A 217 -17.41 -0.05 -21.27
CA GLU A 217 -16.77 0.84 -22.24
C GLU A 217 -15.32 1.16 -21.81
N ARG A 218 -15.11 1.53 -20.55
CA ARG A 218 -13.81 1.87 -19.99
C ARG A 218 -12.89 0.63 -19.97
N VAL A 219 -13.41 -0.53 -19.64
CA VAL A 219 -12.66 -1.80 -19.65
C VAL A 219 -12.23 -2.19 -21.07
N GLU A 220 -13.11 -2.09 -22.05
CA GLU A 220 -12.77 -2.37 -23.46
C GLU A 220 -11.74 -1.36 -24.02
N ALA A 221 -11.79 -0.08 -23.62
CA ALA A 221 -10.79 0.89 -24.02
C ALA A 221 -9.39 0.53 -23.49
N VAL A 222 -9.28 0.20 -22.22
CA VAL A 222 -8.01 -0.25 -21.60
C VAL A 222 -7.52 -1.56 -22.23
N LYS A 223 -8.40 -2.53 -22.45
CA LYS A 223 -8.08 -3.79 -23.12
C LYS A 223 -7.50 -3.57 -24.52
N ALA A 224 -8.11 -2.67 -25.30
CA ALA A 224 -7.63 -2.33 -26.65
C ALA A 224 -6.19 -1.76 -26.61
N ILE A 225 -5.87 -0.91 -25.63
CA ILE A 225 -4.54 -0.33 -25.44
C ILE A 225 -3.53 -1.46 -25.12
N LEU A 226 -3.84 -2.33 -24.16
CA LEU A 226 -2.96 -3.42 -23.75
C LEU A 226 -2.71 -4.43 -24.89
N LEU A 227 -3.73 -4.74 -25.68
CA LEU A 227 -3.57 -5.59 -26.87
C LEU A 227 -2.70 -4.95 -27.95
N GLN A 228 -2.71 -3.62 -28.08
CA GLN A 228 -1.80 -2.91 -28.98
C GLN A 228 -0.36 -2.89 -28.45
N ALA A 229 -0.19 -2.83 -27.13
CA ALA A 229 1.12 -2.79 -26.46
C ALA A 229 1.82 -4.16 -26.39
N LYS A 230 1.16 -5.26 -26.78
CA LYS A 230 1.64 -6.62 -26.53
C LYS A 230 3.07 -6.90 -27.07
N ASP A 231 3.43 -6.32 -28.21
CA ASP A 231 4.76 -6.55 -28.82
C ASP A 231 5.88 -5.77 -28.08
N GLN A 232 5.53 -4.75 -27.30
CA GLN A 232 6.44 -3.97 -26.47
C GLN A 232 6.67 -4.66 -25.11
N ILE A 233 5.68 -5.42 -24.61
CA ILE A 233 5.70 -6.05 -23.29
C ILE A 233 6.54 -7.33 -23.33
N CYS A 234 7.67 -7.37 -22.58
CA CYS A 234 8.50 -8.56 -22.42
C CYS A 234 8.09 -9.46 -21.25
N GLY A 235 7.33 -8.94 -20.28
CA GLY A 235 6.90 -9.72 -19.12
C GLY A 235 5.86 -9.01 -18.25
N TRP A 236 5.13 -9.84 -17.47
CA TRP A 236 4.27 -9.42 -16.37
C TRP A 236 4.97 -9.83 -15.09
N GLU A 237 5.13 -8.93 -14.14
CA GLU A 237 5.94 -9.14 -12.94
C GLU A 237 5.21 -8.66 -11.68
N VAL A 238 5.54 -9.28 -10.55
CA VAL A 238 5.12 -8.82 -9.21
C VAL A 238 6.34 -8.25 -8.48
N ASP A 239 7.45 -9.00 -8.39
CA ASP A 239 8.64 -8.62 -7.63
C ASP A 239 9.94 -8.67 -8.43
N PHE A 240 10.03 -9.53 -9.46
CA PHE A 240 11.29 -9.72 -10.20
C PHE A 240 11.65 -8.57 -11.14
N GLY A 241 10.76 -7.61 -11.33
CA GLY A 241 10.99 -6.44 -12.19
C GLY A 241 12.20 -5.63 -11.78
N LYS A 242 12.44 -5.48 -10.51
CA LYS A 242 13.61 -4.79 -9.92
C LYS A 242 14.92 -5.38 -10.46
N GLU A 243 15.09 -6.68 -10.35
CA GLU A 243 16.28 -7.40 -10.82
C GLU A 243 16.45 -7.37 -12.35
N GLU A 244 15.35 -7.50 -13.11
CA GLU A 244 15.39 -7.48 -14.58
C GLU A 244 15.73 -6.08 -15.12
N MET A 245 15.31 -5.01 -14.45
CA MET A 245 15.70 -3.63 -14.78
C MET A 245 17.20 -3.42 -14.54
N THR A 246 17.70 -3.83 -13.38
CA THR A 246 19.13 -3.73 -13.02
C THR A 246 20.03 -4.53 -13.98
N LYS A 247 19.58 -5.69 -14.46
CA LYS A 247 20.30 -6.50 -15.46
C LYS A 247 20.17 -5.98 -16.89
N GLY A 248 19.42 -4.92 -17.14
CA GLY A 248 19.21 -4.32 -18.46
C GLY A 248 18.39 -5.19 -19.44
N LYS A 249 17.63 -6.16 -18.93
CA LYS A 249 16.75 -6.99 -19.78
C LYS A 249 15.50 -6.22 -20.19
N ALA A 250 14.96 -5.40 -19.31
CA ALA A 250 13.95 -4.40 -19.63
C ALA A 250 14.56 -3.00 -19.57
N TRP A 251 13.97 -2.07 -20.32
CA TRP A 251 14.36 -0.67 -20.35
C TRP A 251 13.41 0.22 -19.57
N MET A 252 12.18 -0.24 -19.39
CA MET A 252 11.18 0.40 -18.56
C MET A 252 10.26 -0.64 -17.91
N ASN A 253 9.70 -0.28 -16.78
CA ASN A 253 8.74 -1.07 -16.02
C ASN A 253 7.62 -0.18 -15.48
N LEU A 254 6.36 -0.50 -15.80
CA LEU A 254 5.23 0.08 -15.09
C LEU A 254 5.18 -0.56 -13.70
N SER A 255 5.45 0.23 -12.66
CA SER A 255 5.64 -0.27 -11.31
C SER A 255 5.23 0.72 -10.22
N TRP A 256 5.25 0.27 -8.99
CA TRP A 256 5.00 1.08 -7.80
C TRP A 256 6.24 1.89 -7.42
N SER A 257 6.01 3.07 -6.78
CA SER A 257 7.09 3.98 -6.37
C SER A 257 8.07 3.34 -5.36
N GLY A 258 7.60 2.49 -4.45
CA GLY A 258 8.48 1.78 -3.52
C GLY A 258 9.40 0.79 -4.22
N ASP A 259 8.87 -0.02 -5.15
CA ASP A 259 9.72 -0.89 -5.99
C ASP A 259 10.69 -0.08 -6.85
N ALA A 260 10.28 1.12 -7.29
CA ALA A 260 11.15 2.02 -8.03
C ALA A 260 12.35 2.48 -7.19
N GLN A 261 12.09 2.93 -5.97
CA GLN A 261 13.15 3.37 -5.06
C GLN A 261 14.13 2.24 -4.75
N PHE A 262 13.62 1.09 -4.36
CA PHE A 262 14.45 -0.09 -4.11
C PHE A 262 15.31 -0.46 -5.35
N ALA A 263 14.71 -0.44 -6.55
CA ALA A 263 15.44 -0.74 -7.79
C ALA A 263 16.49 0.31 -8.13
N ILE A 264 16.23 1.60 -7.86
CA ILE A 264 17.17 2.71 -8.07
C ILE A 264 18.39 2.54 -7.16
N GLU A 265 18.19 2.26 -5.88
CA GLU A 265 19.27 2.05 -4.92
C GLU A 265 20.11 0.81 -5.24
N GLU A 266 19.47 -0.35 -5.49
CA GLU A 266 20.16 -1.58 -5.84
C GLU A 266 20.94 -1.45 -7.17
N ALA A 267 20.38 -0.75 -8.16
CA ALA A 267 21.04 -0.50 -9.43
C ALA A 267 22.26 0.42 -9.27
N ALA A 268 22.19 1.43 -8.41
CA ALA A 268 23.29 2.35 -8.14
C ALA A 268 24.51 1.63 -7.56
N GLU A 269 24.33 0.62 -6.71
CA GLU A 269 25.42 -0.25 -6.22
C GLU A 269 26.17 -1.00 -7.34
N MET A 270 25.51 -1.18 -8.48
CA MET A 270 26.05 -1.87 -9.67
C MET A 270 26.47 -0.89 -10.79
N ASP A 271 26.60 0.40 -10.51
CA ASP A 271 26.87 1.46 -11.49
C ASP A 271 25.81 1.54 -12.61
N VAL A 272 24.58 1.12 -12.35
CA VAL A 272 23.42 1.25 -13.25
C VAL A 272 22.55 2.39 -12.78
N MET A 273 22.21 3.31 -13.69
CA MET A 273 21.30 4.41 -13.39
C MET A 273 19.86 4.00 -13.74
N LEU A 274 18.95 4.09 -12.80
CA LEU A 274 17.52 4.02 -13.01
C LEU A 274 16.87 5.32 -12.51
N ASP A 275 15.68 5.62 -13.01
CA ASP A 275 14.90 6.79 -12.60
C ASP A 275 13.40 6.44 -12.65
N TYR A 276 12.57 7.30 -12.06
CA TYR A 276 11.13 7.09 -11.96
C TYR A 276 10.35 8.32 -12.42
N ILE A 277 9.28 8.11 -13.17
CA ILE A 277 8.43 9.18 -13.68
C ILE A 277 6.94 8.80 -13.65
N ILE A 278 6.10 9.75 -13.30
CA ILE A 278 4.64 9.65 -13.36
C ILE A 278 4.19 10.46 -14.59
N PRO A 279 3.48 9.86 -15.56
CA PRO A 279 2.96 10.54 -16.74
C PRO A 279 1.98 11.68 -16.44
N GLU A 280 1.82 12.59 -17.42
CA GLU A 280 1.04 13.83 -17.25
C GLU A 280 -0.46 13.61 -17.14
N GLU A 281 -0.99 12.53 -17.66
CA GLU A 281 -2.42 12.18 -17.48
C GLU A 281 -2.77 11.95 -16.01
N GLY A 282 -1.77 11.68 -15.18
CA GLY A 282 -1.91 11.33 -13.78
C GLY A 282 -1.76 9.84 -13.54
N SER A 283 -1.98 9.43 -12.31
CA SER A 283 -1.78 8.06 -11.86
C SER A 283 -2.82 7.66 -10.81
N ASN A 284 -2.67 6.46 -10.24
CA ASN A 284 -3.28 6.15 -8.96
C ASN A 284 -2.36 6.58 -7.82
N VAL A 285 -2.97 6.90 -6.68
CA VAL A 285 -2.34 6.92 -5.37
C VAL A 285 -2.96 5.77 -4.59
N TRP A 286 -2.12 4.90 -4.07
CA TRP A 286 -2.54 3.69 -3.34
C TRP A 286 -2.05 3.73 -1.91
N PHE A 287 -2.75 3.04 -1.03
CA PHE A 287 -2.46 2.95 0.40
C PHE A 287 -2.67 1.54 0.90
N ASP A 288 -1.73 1.04 1.68
CA ASP A 288 -1.95 -0.13 2.51
C ASP A 288 -2.24 0.31 3.95
N GLY A 289 -3.11 -0.40 4.62
CA GLY A 289 -3.51 -0.01 5.96
C GLY A 289 -3.82 -1.19 6.87
N TRP A 290 -3.51 -1.02 8.14
CA TRP A 290 -3.79 -1.99 9.19
C TRP A 290 -5.26 -1.98 9.57
N VAL A 291 -5.91 -3.13 9.55
CA VAL A 291 -7.28 -3.32 10.04
C VAL A 291 -7.37 -4.48 11.03
N ILE A 292 -8.38 -4.48 11.87
CA ILE A 292 -8.74 -5.60 12.75
C ILE A 292 -9.88 -6.36 12.09
N PRO A 293 -9.66 -7.59 11.57
CA PRO A 293 -10.69 -8.39 10.94
C PRO A 293 -11.80 -8.77 11.93
N LYS A 294 -12.99 -9.04 11.39
CA LYS A 294 -14.20 -9.39 12.14
C LYS A 294 -14.01 -10.56 13.11
N TYR A 295 -13.20 -11.54 12.74
CA TYR A 295 -13.01 -12.77 13.51
C TYR A 295 -11.83 -12.74 14.46
N ALA A 296 -11.17 -11.59 14.62
CA ALA A 296 -10.06 -11.38 15.54
C ALA A 296 -10.40 -11.81 16.97
N LYS A 297 -9.42 -12.40 17.65
CA LYS A 297 -9.55 -12.93 19.03
C LYS A 297 -8.78 -12.10 20.05
N ASN A 298 -7.73 -11.40 19.63
CA ASN A 298 -6.87 -10.60 20.49
C ASN A 298 -6.88 -9.13 20.05
N VAL A 299 -8.05 -8.51 20.11
CA VAL A 299 -8.27 -7.10 19.68
C VAL A 299 -7.39 -6.11 20.45
N LYS A 300 -7.10 -6.39 21.74
CA LYS A 300 -6.20 -5.55 22.54
C LYS A 300 -4.79 -5.54 21.95
N ALA A 301 -4.17 -6.70 21.76
CA ALA A 301 -2.83 -6.77 21.20
C ALA A 301 -2.80 -6.26 19.76
N ALA A 302 -3.86 -6.50 18.97
CA ALA A 302 -4.02 -5.94 17.64
C ALA A 302 -4.00 -4.40 17.64
N THR A 303 -4.73 -3.78 18.55
CA THR A 303 -4.75 -2.31 18.71
C THR A 303 -3.37 -1.77 19.06
N TYR A 304 -2.66 -2.40 20.01
CA TYR A 304 -1.30 -2.00 20.38
C TYR A 304 -0.30 -2.21 19.25
N PHE A 305 -0.45 -3.28 18.47
CA PHE A 305 0.41 -3.53 17.30
C PHE A 305 0.23 -2.45 16.23
N ILE A 306 -1.01 -2.09 15.93
CA ILE A 306 -1.30 -1.05 14.95
C ILE A 306 -0.75 0.30 15.41
N ASP A 307 -0.94 0.66 16.69
CA ASP A 307 -0.38 1.87 17.27
C ASP A 307 1.15 1.88 17.23
N TYR A 308 1.78 0.78 17.61
CA TYR A 308 3.23 0.59 17.54
C TYR A 308 3.78 0.79 16.12
N MET A 309 3.06 0.32 15.09
CA MET A 309 3.45 0.54 13.70
C MET A 309 3.32 2.01 13.25
N CYS A 310 2.53 2.82 13.95
CA CYS A 310 2.41 4.26 13.69
C CYS A 310 3.51 5.11 14.36
N LYS A 311 4.42 4.52 15.15
CA LYS A 311 5.54 5.22 15.77
C LYS A 311 6.52 5.70 14.69
N ALA A 312 6.95 6.98 14.75
CA ALA A 312 7.82 7.57 13.72
C ALA A 312 9.13 6.78 13.51
N GLU A 313 9.80 6.38 14.60
CA GLU A 313 10.99 5.52 14.56
C GLU A 313 10.74 4.18 13.82
N ASN A 314 9.59 3.53 14.05
CA ASN A 314 9.24 2.29 13.36
C ASN A 314 8.85 2.53 11.90
N ALA A 315 8.23 3.66 11.61
CA ALA A 315 7.90 4.10 10.26
C ALA A 315 9.18 4.27 9.44
N LEU A 316 10.16 5.02 9.95
CA LEU A 316 11.47 5.23 9.33
C LEU A 316 12.23 3.91 9.12
N ALA A 317 12.30 3.06 10.17
CA ALA A 317 12.95 1.76 10.05
C ALA A 317 12.30 0.84 9.00
N ASN A 318 10.97 0.89 8.85
CA ASN A 318 10.28 0.16 7.79
C ASN A 318 10.55 0.77 6.41
N MET A 319 10.58 2.10 6.28
CA MET A 319 10.90 2.77 5.01
C MET A 319 12.29 2.38 4.51
N ASP A 320 13.28 2.40 5.40
CA ASP A 320 14.68 2.03 5.10
C ASP A 320 14.80 0.57 4.62
N GLU A 321 14.10 -0.36 5.28
CA GLU A 321 14.16 -1.78 4.95
C GLU A 321 13.45 -2.14 3.64
N ILE A 322 12.29 -1.54 3.39
CA ILE A 322 11.39 -2.00 2.33
C ILE A 322 11.30 -1.06 1.11
N GLY A 323 11.88 0.15 1.20
CA GLY A 323 11.88 1.13 0.12
C GLY A 323 10.52 1.81 -0.13
N TYR A 324 9.54 1.68 0.78
CA TYR A 324 8.21 2.27 0.63
C TYR A 324 7.99 3.40 1.63
N VAL A 325 7.17 4.39 1.27
CA VAL A 325 6.87 5.54 2.12
C VAL A 325 5.82 5.20 3.15
N SER A 326 6.11 5.51 4.41
CA SER A 326 5.14 5.35 5.49
C SER A 326 4.00 6.36 5.40
N CYS A 327 2.83 5.96 5.87
CA CYS A 327 1.68 6.84 6.09
C CYS A 327 1.85 7.76 7.31
N ALA A 328 2.94 7.65 8.08
CA ALA A 328 3.24 8.57 9.16
C ALA A 328 3.68 9.94 8.60
N GLY A 329 3.11 11.02 9.13
CA GLY A 329 3.32 12.39 8.66
C GLY A 329 2.41 13.39 9.40
N GLY A 330 1.75 12.94 10.48
CA GLY A 330 1.01 13.84 11.37
C GLY A 330 1.95 14.73 12.17
N GLU A 331 1.41 15.78 12.78
CA GLU A 331 2.15 16.87 13.43
C GLU A 331 3.33 16.41 14.31
N LYS A 332 3.15 15.35 15.10
CA LYS A 332 4.21 14.82 15.99
C LYS A 332 5.29 14.03 15.27
N ALA A 333 4.90 13.27 14.23
CA ALA A 333 5.82 12.44 13.47
C ALA A 333 6.55 13.22 12.38
N ALA A 334 5.95 14.28 11.86
CA ALA A 334 6.50 15.08 10.77
C ALA A 334 7.91 15.59 11.08
N ALA A 335 8.12 16.14 12.27
CA ALA A 335 9.44 16.64 12.68
C ALA A 335 10.51 15.54 12.72
N GLU A 336 10.18 14.35 13.29
CA GLU A 336 11.10 13.22 13.37
C GLU A 336 11.44 12.67 11.98
N ILE A 337 10.44 12.56 11.10
CA ILE A 337 10.63 12.08 9.74
C ILE A 337 11.43 13.07 8.90
N LEU A 338 11.13 14.36 8.99
CA LEU A 338 11.84 15.37 8.23
C LEU A 338 13.27 15.60 8.72
N ALA A 339 13.56 15.34 10.00
CA ALA A 339 14.94 15.37 10.53
C ALA A 339 15.84 14.34 9.83
N GLU A 340 15.30 13.21 9.42
CA GLU A 340 16.05 12.14 8.75
C GLU A 340 16.03 12.25 7.22
N MET A 341 14.95 12.83 6.64
CA MET A 341 14.70 12.73 5.20
C MET A 341 14.90 14.02 4.42
N ASN A 342 14.88 15.20 5.08
CA ASN A 342 15.04 16.47 4.39
C ASN A 342 16.53 16.79 4.22
N ASP A 343 17.08 16.55 3.02
CA ASP A 343 18.50 16.71 2.70
C ASP A 343 18.70 17.51 1.40
N GLU A 344 19.21 18.76 1.51
CA GLU A 344 19.49 19.64 0.37
C GLU A 344 20.67 19.15 -0.49
N GLU A 345 21.64 18.45 0.10
CA GLU A 345 22.81 17.95 -0.64
C GLU A 345 22.41 16.77 -1.53
N GLU A 346 21.55 15.87 -1.02
CA GLU A 346 21.06 14.73 -1.76
C GLU A 346 19.94 15.13 -2.74
N TRP A 347 18.99 15.96 -2.28
CA TRP A 347 17.83 16.40 -3.05
C TRP A 347 17.84 17.92 -3.28
N PRO A 348 18.67 18.43 -4.23
CA PRO A 348 18.84 19.87 -4.44
C PRO A 348 17.61 20.60 -4.99
N LYS A 349 16.60 19.84 -5.48
CA LYS A 349 15.32 20.38 -5.92
C LYS A 349 14.28 20.15 -4.83
N THR A 350 13.54 21.19 -4.49
CA THR A 350 12.45 21.08 -3.54
C THR A 350 11.19 20.49 -4.17
N VAL A 351 10.37 19.84 -3.33
CA VAL A 351 9.03 19.39 -3.64
C VAL A 351 8.01 20.06 -2.71
N ASP A 352 6.83 20.34 -3.20
CA ASP A 352 5.68 20.72 -2.38
C ASP A 352 5.02 19.44 -1.82
N ALA A 353 5.31 19.14 -0.55
CA ALA A 353 4.74 18.03 0.19
C ALA A 353 3.74 18.51 1.28
N SER A 354 3.21 19.73 1.14
CA SER A 354 2.21 20.30 2.06
C SER A 354 0.94 19.45 2.15
N TYR A 355 0.56 18.77 1.07
CA TYR A 355 -0.56 17.83 1.09
C TYR A 355 -0.39 16.72 2.13
N PHE A 356 0.87 16.29 2.40
CA PHE A 356 1.17 15.16 3.28
C PHE A 356 1.45 15.60 4.72
N PHE A 357 2.25 16.65 4.91
CA PHE A 357 2.69 17.14 6.21
C PHE A 357 1.83 18.30 6.76
N GLY A 358 0.92 18.87 5.95
CA GLY A 358 0.13 20.06 6.27
C GLY A 358 0.78 21.36 5.75
N ASP A 359 0.01 22.45 5.79
CA ASP A 359 0.43 23.76 5.24
C ASP A 359 1.27 24.61 6.20
N GLU A 360 1.29 24.26 7.50
CA GLU A 360 1.97 25.07 8.51
C GLU A 360 3.46 24.71 8.60
N PRO A 361 4.34 25.72 8.83
CA PRO A 361 5.78 25.46 9.01
C PRO A 361 6.07 24.47 10.14
N ILE A 362 7.03 23.59 9.92
CA ILE A 362 7.40 22.50 10.84
C ILE A 362 8.74 22.84 11.50
N GLU A 363 8.77 22.84 12.84
CA GLU A 363 9.99 23.00 13.62
C GLU A 363 10.73 21.66 13.69
N VAL A 364 11.94 21.60 13.12
CA VAL A 364 12.80 20.42 13.09
C VAL A 364 14.14 20.83 13.71
N GLU A 365 14.44 20.34 14.91
CA GLU A 365 15.64 20.72 15.68
C GLU A 365 15.77 22.25 15.83
N ASP A 366 16.75 22.86 15.19
CA ASP A 366 17.03 24.32 15.23
C ASP A 366 16.52 25.05 13.94
N GLU A 367 15.81 24.35 13.06
CA GLU A 367 15.32 24.87 11.78
C GLU A 367 13.79 24.90 11.70
N ILE A 368 13.27 25.76 10.83
CA ILE A 368 11.85 25.84 10.49
C ILE A 368 11.73 25.51 9.01
N LEU A 369 11.14 24.37 8.72
CA LEU A 369 10.94 23.89 7.35
C LEU A 369 9.59 24.36 6.81
N ASP A 370 9.57 24.75 5.52
CA ASP A 370 8.35 25.07 4.78
C ASP A 370 7.88 23.81 4.03
N PRO A 371 6.70 23.23 4.36
CA PRO A 371 6.20 22.04 3.67
C PRO A 371 5.99 22.22 2.15
N HIS A 372 5.90 23.46 1.67
CA HIS A 372 5.80 23.77 0.24
C HIS A 372 7.15 23.72 -0.50
N ALA A 373 8.27 23.57 0.22
CA ALA A 373 9.61 23.60 -0.37
C ALA A 373 10.60 22.71 0.40
N LEU A 374 10.30 21.42 0.50
CA LEU A 374 11.12 20.43 1.17
C LEU A 374 12.12 19.76 0.23
N HIS A 375 13.30 19.46 0.72
CA HIS A 375 14.36 18.73 0.03
C HIS A 375 14.17 17.21 0.26
N LEU A 376 13.21 16.62 -0.42
CA LEU A 376 12.82 15.21 -0.27
C LEU A 376 13.01 14.43 -1.56
N ASN A 377 13.20 13.12 -1.41
CA ASN A 377 13.19 12.20 -2.53
C ASN A 377 11.83 12.25 -3.27
N PRO A 378 11.81 12.66 -4.56
CA PRO A 378 10.56 12.81 -5.31
C PRO A 378 9.88 11.48 -5.69
N VAL A 379 10.57 10.36 -5.53
CA VAL A 379 10.00 9.01 -5.67
C VAL A 379 9.12 8.67 -4.46
N TYR A 380 9.54 9.11 -3.28
CA TYR A 380 8.79 8.97 -2.04
C TYR A 380 7.68 10.01 -1.93
N TYR A 381 8.05 11.28 -2.04
CA TYR A 381 7.12 12.39 -1.92
C TYR A 381 7.05 13.15 -3.25
N ALA A 382 6.21 12.67 -4.15
CA ALA A 382 5.98 13.39 -5.40
C ALA A 382 5.41 14.78 -5.13
N ASP A 383 5.82 15.75 -5.94
CA ASP A 383 5.32 17.14 -5.84
C ASP A 383 3.80 17.19 -5.85
N LYS A 384 3.22 18.10 -5.07
CA LYS A 384 1.77 18.28 -4.95
C LYS A 384 1.07 18.35 -6.30
N SER A 385 1.67 19.01 -7.30
CA SER A 385 1.11 19.12 -8.65
C SER A 385 0.97 17.77 -9.37
N ILE A 386 1.76 16.77 -8.98
CA ILE A 386 1.65 15.38 -9.44
C ILE A 386 0.55 14.67 -8.67
N ILE A 387 0.55 14.77 -7.34
CA ILE A 387 -0.44 14.12 -6.47
C ILE A 387 -1.87 14.62 -6.76
N ASP A 388 -2.04 15.90 -7.07
CA ASP A 388 -3.34 16.48 -7.47
C ASP A 388 -3.90 15.86 -8.78
N ARG A 389 -3.08 15.13 -9.54
CA ARG A 389 -3.49 14.37 -10.72
C ARG A 389 -3.63 12.86 -10.47
N CYS A 390 -3.43 12.40 -9.24
CA CYS A 390 -3.57 11.00 -8.86
C CYS A 390 -4.95 10.74 -8.26
N ALA A 391 -5.53 9.59 -8.61
CA ALA A 391 -6.85 9.15 -8.14
C ALA A 391 -6.72 7.94 -7.20
N LEU A 392 -7.62 7.84 -6.23
CA LEU A 392 -7.71 6.71 -5.31
C LEU A 392 -8.39 5.53 -6.00
N MET A 393 -7.87 4.33 -5.80
CA MET A 393 -8.57 3.11 -6.22
C MET A 393 -9.70 2.77 -5.23
N HIS A 394 -10.82 2.33 -5.77
CA HIS A 394 -12.01 1.95 -5.00
C HIS A 394 -12.37 0.48 -5.20
N ASP A 395 -13.15 -0.09 -4.29
CA ASP A 395 -13.72 -1.43 -4.43
C ASP A 395 -14.50 -1.53 -5.75
N ALA A 396 -14.06 -2.42 -6.63
CA ALA A 396 -14.71 -2.63 -7.93
C ALA A 396 -16.10 -3.28 -7.84
N GLY A 397 -16.47 -3.81 -6.68
CA GLY A 397 -17.75 -4.51 -6.51
C GLY A 397 -17.96 -5.61 -7.57
N ASP A 398 -19.11 -5.57 -8.22
CA ASP A 398 -19.49 -6.55 -9.28
C ASP A 398 -18.64 -6.40 -10.55
N ALA A 399 -17.98 -5.25 -10.77
CA ALA A 399 -17.13 -5.02 -11.94
C ALA A 399 -15.77 -5.74 -11.85
N GLN A 400 -15.42 -6.30 -10.68
CA GLN A 400 -14.16 -7.04 -10.51
C GLN A 400 -14.05 -8.25 -11.44
N GLU A 401 -15.16 -8.97 -11.67
CA GLU A 401 -15.18 -10.12 -12.59
C GLU A 401 -14.82 -9.69 -14.03
N MET A 402 -15.38 -8.57 -14.49
CA MET A 402 -15.09 -8.00 -15.81
C MET A 402 -13.62 -7.60 -15.97
N LEU A 403 -13.01 -7.02 -14.92
CA LEU A 403 -11.58 -6.70 -14.93
C LEU A 403 -10.69 -7.95 -14.98
N LEU A 404 -11.06 -9.00 -14.24
CA LEU A 404 -10.33 -10.27 -14.24
C LEU A 404 -10.47 -10.98 -15.59
N GLU A 405 -11.64 -10.95 -16.23
CA GLU A 405 -11.83 -11.47 -17.57
C GLU A 405 -10.95 -10.75 -18.58
N MET A 406 -10.96 -9.42 -18.58
CA MET A 406 -10.07 -8.58 -19.40
C MET A 406 -8.59 -8.99 -19.19
N TRP A 407 -8.16 -9.10 -17.94
CA TRP A 407 -6.77 -9.43 -17.60
C TRP A 407 -6.36 -10.81 -18.12
N ASN A 408 -7.22 -11.80 -17.95
CA ASN A 408 -6.98 -13.16 -18.46
C ASN A 408 -6.89 -13.19 -19.98
N GLU A 409 -7.76 -12.48 -20.70
CA GLU A 409 -7.73 -12.40 -22.17
C GLU A 409 -6.41 -11.76 -22.68
N ILE A 410 -5.95 -10.69 -22.04
CA ILE A 410 -4.68 -10.02 -22.40
C ILE A 410 -3.50 -10.96 -22.18
N LYS A 411 -3.46 -11.67 -21.06
CA LYS A 411 -2.37 -12.63 -20.76
C LYS A 411 -2.36 -13.85 -21.68
N LEU A 412 -3.51 -14.23 -22.23
CA LEU A 412 -3.62 -15.32 -23.20
C LEU A 412 -3.35 -14.89 -24.65
N ALA A 413 -3.40 -13.61 -24.95
CA ALA A 413 -3.21 -13.07 -26.31
C ALA A 413 -1.73 -12.99 -26.77
N ARG A 414 -0.81 -13.60 -26.04
CA ARG A 414 0.64 -13.67 -26.34
C ARG A 414 0.97 -14.60 -27.48
#